data_0a9a6069688e0093bf37c511bee6493c
#
_entry.id   0a9a6069688e0093bf37c511bee6493c
#
_cell.length_a   1.000
_cell.length_b   1.000
_cell.length_c   1.000
_cell.angle_alpha   90.00
_cell.angle_beta   90.00
_cell.angle_gamma   90.00
#
_symmetry.space_group_name_H-M   'P 1'
#
loop_
_entity.id
_entity.type
_entity.pdbx_description
1 polymer ?
#
loop_
_entity_poly.entity_id
_entity_poly.type
_entity_poly.pdbx_seq_one_letter_code
_entity_poly.pdbx_strand_id
1 'polypeptide(L)'
;MNHRQNDADRVRYAYSTRDLLLGGLFMAVALVLPLMFHAVGLGSEFLPMFPPIIMAGCLTALPVGLTVGILSPLISAVLTGMPPFFPPIAWIMAIEGGAMALAARWLFSRANQGPVIVVALVLLVDRLVLLAAVLVVATWLDLPRNVLGLVSVVRGAPGIVIMIVSLPPLIRAVHLRLRAMPEIE
;
A
#
# COMPACT_ATOMS: atom_id res chain seq x y z
N MET A 1 12.64 -25.43 29.47
CA MET A 1 12.92 -25.53 28.02
C MET A 1 11.73 -25.15 27.10
N ASN A 2 10.62 -24.67 27.64
CA ASN A 2 9.36 -24.52 26.85
C ASN A 2 9.02 -23.12 26.36
N HIS A 3 9.67 -22.05 26.83
CA HIS A 3 9.31 -20.67 26.43
C HIS A 3 9.79 -20.30 25.02
N ARG A 4 11.00 -20.70 24.63
CA ARG A 4 11.57 -20.39 23.31
C ARG A 4 10.86 -21.13 22.15
N GLN A 5 10.38 -22.34 22.41
CA GLN A 5 9.59 -23.10 21.44
C GLN A 5 8.23 -22.45 21.20
N ASN A 6 7.57 -21.96 22.27
CA ASN A 6 6.29 -21.31 22.17
C ASN A 6 6.34 -19.96 21.42
N ASP A 7 7.46 -19.22 21.53
CA ASP A 7 7.65 -17.97 20.79
C ASP A 7 8.00 -18.23 19.32
N ALA A 8 8.78 -19.27 19.03
CA ALA A 8 9.07 -19.67 17.64
C ALA A 8 7.80 -20.19 16.93
N ASP A 9 6.93 -20.91 17.65
CA ASP A 9 5.65 -21.37 17.11
C ASP A 9 4.67 -20.21 16.90
N ARG A 10 4.64 -19.23 17.79
CA ARG A 10 3.81 -18.01 17.62
C ARG A 10 4.22 -17.19 16.39
N VAL A 11 5.51 -17.11 16.08
CA VAL A 11 6.00 -16.45 14.86
C VAL A 11 5.68 -17.26 13.61
N ARG A 12 5.68 -18.59 13.68
CA ARG A 12 5.29 -19.48 12.58
C ARG A 12 3.85 -19.33 12.15
N TYR A 13 2.94 -18.93 13.06
CA TYR A 13 1.50 -18.72 12.74
C TYR A 13 1.17 -17.27 12.36
N ALA A 14 2.17 -16.35 12.31
CA ALA A 14 1.91 -14.96 11.97
C ALA A 14 1.54 -14.76 10.49
N TYR A 15 1.97 -15.67 9.58
CA TYR A 15 1.71 -15.65 8.14
C TYR A 15 1.97 -17.02 7.52
N SER A 16 1.20 -17.37 6.50
CA SER A 16 1.32 -18.62 5.75
C SER A 16 2.28 -18.49 4.57
N THR A 17 2.73 -19.63 4.00
CA THR A 17 3.49 -19.65 2.73
C THR A 17 2.73 -18.91 1.62
N ARG A 18 1.41 -19.05 1.59
CA ARG A 18 0.52 -18.34 0.68
C ARG A 18 0.59 -16.82 0.86
N ASP A 19 0.62 -16.32 2.11
CA ASP A 19 0.76 -14.89 2.37
C ASP A 19 2.09 -14.35 1.81
N LEU A 20 3.18 -15.11 1.95
CA LEU A 20 4.49 -14.73 1.41
C LEU A 20 4.50 -14.71 -0.12
N LEU A 21 3.91 -15.71 -0.77
CA LEU A 21 3.79 -15.76 -2.23
C LEU A 21 2.96 -14.60 -2.77
N LEU A 22 1.82 -14.31 -2.15
CA LEU A 22 0.97 -13.17 -2.51
C LEU A 22 1.68 -11.84 -2.23
N GLY A 23 2.36 -11.72 -1.10
CA GLY A 23 3.15 -10.53 -0.75
C GLY A 23 4.25 -10.27 -1.77
N GLY A 24 5.00 -11.32 -2.16
CA GLY A 24 6.00 -11.23 -3.23
C GLY A 24 5.40 -10.81 -4.58
N LEU A 25 4.26 -11.37 -4.95
CA LEU A 25 3.55 -10.99 -6.17
C LEU A 25 3.10 -9.52 -6.13
N PHE A 26 2.46 -9.09 -5.03
CA PHE A 26 2.02 -7.71 -4.90
C PHE A 26 3.20 -6.73 -4.84
N MET A 27 4.31 -7.10 -4.20
CA MET A 27 5.54 -6.32 -4.22
C MET A 27 6.08 -6.17 -5.65
N ALA A 28 6.18 -7.26 -6.40
CA ALA A 28 6.64 -7.21 -7.79
C ALA A 28 5.76 -6.31 -8.65
N VAL A 29 4.42 -6.42 -8.53
CA VAL A 29 3.48 -5.56 -9.24
C VAL A 29 3.62 -4.10 -8.80
N ALA A 30 3.81 -3.83 -7.50
CA ALA A 30 4.02 -2.48 -6.96
C ALA A 30 5.31 -1.82 -7.49
N LEU A 31 6.32 -2.60 -7.85
CA LEU A 31 7.57 -2.10 -8.44
C LEU A 31 7.47 -1.93 -9.96
N VAL A 32 6.85 -2.89 -10.66
CA VAL A 32 6.80 -2.89 -12.14
C VAL A 32 5.75 -1.90 -12.68
N LEU A 33 4.58 -1.82 -12.04
CA LEU A 33 3.49 -0.98 -12.53
C LEU A 33 3.88 0.51 -12.63
N PRO A 34 4.52 1.13 -11.63
CA PRO A 34 4.99 2.51 -11.73
C PRO A 34 5.96 2.75 -12.88
N LEU A 35 6.85 1.80 -13.18
CA LEU A 35 7.79 1.93 -14.31
C LEU A 35 7.05 2.10 -15.64
N MET A 36 6.00 1.30 -15.85
CA MET A 36 5.18 1.39 -17.07
C MET A 36 4.46 2.74 -17.17
N PHE A 37 3.88 3.22 -16.05
CA PHE A 37 3.17 4.51 -16.03
C PHE A 37 4.10 5.71 -16.15
N HIS A 38 5.31 5.64 -15.58
CA HIS A 38 6.32 6.70 -15.73
C HIS A 38 6.85 6.78 -17.16
N ALA A 39 6.98 5.65 -17.87
CA ALA A 39 7.41 5.63 -19.26
C ALA A 39 6.47 6.42 -20.19
N VAL A 40 5.18 6.54 -19.83
CA VAL A 40 4.18 7.31 -20.57
C VAL A 40 3.82 8.66 -19.89
N GLY A 41 4.56 9.06 -18.85
CA GLY A 41 4.38 10.34 -18.18
C GLY A 41 3.17 10.44 -17.24
N LEU A 42 2.50 9.33 -16.94
CA LEU A 42 1.25 9.29 -16.16
C LEU A 42 1.42 8.80 -14.70
N GLY A 43 2.66 8.61 -14.25
CA GLY A 43 2.96 8.01 -12.95
C GLY A 43 2.38 8.78 -11.74
N SER A 44 2.44 10.11 -11.77
CA SER A 44 1.96 10.96 -10.66
C SER A 44 0.43 11.09 -10.59
N GLU A 45 -0.28 10.83 -11.68
CA GLU A 45 -1.73 11.03 -11.77
C GLU A 45 -2.51 9.77 -11.41
N PHE A 46 -1.95 8.59 -11.73
CA PHE A 46 -2.65 7.31 -11.57
C PHE A 46 -2.25 6.54 -10.31
N LEU A 47 -1.19 6.97 -9.60
CA LEU A 47 -0.72 6.34 -8.35
C LEU A 47 -0.57 4.81 -8.47
N PRO A 48 0.14 4.30 -9.49
CA PRO A 48 0.09 2.89 -9.88
C PRO A 48 0.69 1.92 -8.83
N MET A 49 1.41 2.42 -7.84
CA MET A 49 1.94 1.63 -6.72
C MET A 49 0.88 1.28 -5.67
N PHE A 50 -0.17 2.07 -5.53
CA PHE A 50 -1.16 1.92 -4.44
C PHE A 50 -2.12 0.73 -4.61
N PRO A 51 -2.63 0.40 -5.82
CA PRO A 51 -3.49 -0.76 -6.02
C PRO A 51 -2.93 -2.07 -5.44
N PRO A 52 -1.70 -2.49 -5.74
CA PRO A 52 -1.13 -3.71 -5.16
C PRO A 52 -0.89 -3.61 -3.64
N ILE A 53 -0.59 -2.43 -3.09
CA ILE A 53 -0.44 -2.22 -1.65
C ILE A 53 -1.79 -2.43 -0.93
N ILE A 54 -2.87 -1.85 -1.45
CA ILE A 54 -4.22 -2.02 -0.90
C ILE A 54 -4.64 -3.50 -0.97
N MET A 55 -4.37 -4.17 -2.09
CA MET A 55 -4.66 -5.59 -2.25
C MET A 55 -3.86 -6.46 -1.27
N ALA A 56 -2.57 -6.18 -1.08
CA ALA A 56 -1.74 -6.86 -0.09
C ALA A 56 -2.32 -6.70 1.31
N GLY A 57 -2.69 -5.48 1.71
CA GLY A 57 -3.34 -5.22 3.00
C GLY A 57 -4.65 -6.01 3.19
N CYS A 58 -5.50 -6.12 2.16
CA CYS A 58 -6.75 -6.87 2.24
C CYS A 58 -6.55 -8.39 2.28
N LEU A 59 -5.60 -8.93 1.51
CA LEU A 59 -5.55 -10.34 1.12
C LEU A 59 -4.43 -11.13 1.77
N THR A 60 -3.49 -10.48 2.48
CA THR A 60 -2.39 -11.15 3.18
C THR A 60 -2.42 -10.88 4.68
N ALA A 61 -1.62 -11.60 5.45
CA ALA A 61 -1.40 -11.31 6.86
C ALA A 61 -0.82 -9.91 7.06
N LEU A 62 -1.14 -9.26 8.20
CA LEU A 62 -0.72 -7.88 8.47
C LEU A 62 0.79 -7.63 8.30
N PRO A 63 1.70 -8.47 8.82
CA PRO A 63 3.14 -8.25 8.63
C PRO A 63 3.54 -8.20 7.16
N VAL A 64 2.97 -9.09 6.34
CA VAL A 64 3.27 -9.17 4.91
C VAL A 64 2.73 -7.94 4.17
N GLY A 65 1.47 -7.55 4.43
CA GLY A 65 0.88 -6.34 3.85
C GLY A 65 1.65 -5.07 4.21
N LEU A 66 2.08 -4.94 5.48
CA LEU A 66 2.93 -3.82 5.94
C LEU A 66 4.29 -3.81 5.23
N THR A 67 4.92 -4.98 5.09
CA THR A 67 6.19 -5.10 4.36
C THR A 67 6.05 -4.62 2.93
N VAL A 68 5.00 -5.04 2.22
CA VAL A 68 4.70 -4.57 0.86
C VAL A 68 4.49 -3.06 0.85
N GLY A 69 3.66 -2.52 1.76
CA GLY A 69 3.34 -1.09 1.80
C GLY A 69 4.55 -0.20 2.08
N ILE A 70 5.41 -0.59 3.02
CA ILE A 70 6.56 0.22 3.44
C ILE A 70 7.75 0.05 2.49
N LEU A 71 8.07 -1.18 2.09
CA LEU A 71 9.28 -1.43 1.32
C LEU A 71 9.13 -1.14 -0.18
N SER A 72 7.92 -1.25 -0.77
CA SER A 72 7.77 -1.00 -2.21
C SER A 72 8.28 0.38 -2.64
N PRO A 73 7.89 1.51 -2.01
CA PRO A 73 8.40 2.82 -2.42
C PRO A 73 9.89 3.00 -2.13
N LEU A 74 10.42 2.39 -1.04
CA LEU A 74 11.84 2.48 -0.72
C LEU A 74 12.70 1.68 -1.71
N ILE A 75 12.29 0.45 -2.05
CA ILE A 75 12.97 -0.38 -3.04
C ILE A 75 12.90 0.30 -4.42
N SER A 76 11.74 0.84 -4.82
CA SER A 76 11.59 1.59 -6.06
C SER A 76 12.55 2.78 -6.10
N ALA A 77 12.65 3.54 -5.02
CA ALA A 77 13.55 4.69 -4.91
C ALA A 77 15.03 4.28 -5.10
N VAL A 78 15.45 3.16 -4.51
CA VAL A 78 16.82 2.63 -4.66
C VAL A 78 17.08 2.14 -6.08
N LEU A 79 16.14 1.42 -6.68
CA LEU A 79 16.34 0.77 -7.98
C LEU A 79 16.20 1.74 -9.16
N THR A 80 15.31 2.72 -9.05
CA THR A 80 14.93 3.58 -10.19
C THR A 80 15.21 5.06 -9.96
N GLY A 81 15.60 5.46 -8.73
CA GLY A 81 15.69 6.84 -8.32
C GLY A 81 14.33 7.51 -8.09
N MET A 82 13.21 6.77 -8.23
CA MET A 82 11.85 7.28 -8.04
C MET A 82 11.04 6.40 -7.10
N PRO A 83 10.32 6.99 -6.12
CA PRO A 83 10.29 8.39 -5.74
C PRO A 83 11.63 8.86 -5.13
N PRO A 84 11.98 10.17 -5.20
CA PRO A 84 13.25 10.66 -4.69
C PRO A 84 13.33 10.61 -3.16
N PHE A 85 14.54 10.38 -2.64
CA PHE A 85 14.80 10.46 -1.19
C PHE A 85 14.88 11.90 -0.70
N PHE A 86 15.24 12.84 -1.57
CA PHE A 86 15.22 14.27 -1.30
C PHE A 86 14.59 15.04 -2.48
N PRO A 87 13.51 15.81 -2.26
CA PRO A 87 12.71 15.92 -1.02
C PRO A 87 12.25 14.55 -0.49
N PRO A 88 11.89 14.36 0.79
CA PRO A 88 11.70 13.04 1.42
C PRO A 88 10.42 12.30 0.96
N ILE A 89 10.17 12.27 -0.37
CA ILE A 89 8.95 11.69 -0.97
C ILE A 89 8.91 10.18 -0.78
N ALA A 90 10.06 9.49 -0.91
CA ALA A 90 10.12 8.04 -0.70
C ALA A 90 9.71 7.63 0.73
N TRP A 91 10.11 8.41 1.72
CA TRP A 91 9.74 8.18 3.11
C TRP A 91 8.27 8.47 3.38
N ILE A 92 7.74 9.54 2.79
CA ILE A 92 6.31 9.87 2.86
C ILE A 92 5.49 8.73 2.27
N MET A 93 5.83 8.27 1.07
CA MET A 93 5.15 7.16 0.41
C MET A 93 5.27 5.82 1.18
N ALA A 94 6.37 5.60 1.91
CA ALA A 94 6.50 4.43 2.79
C ALA A 94 5.54 4.50 3.98
N ILE A 95 5.37 5.68 4.57
CA ILE A 95 4.39 5.92 5.66
C ILE A 95 2.97 5.77 5.13
N GLU A 96 2.66 6.35 3.97
CA GLU A 96 1.36 6.21 3.29
C GLU A 96 1.04 4.75 3.00
N GLY A 97 1.97 4.03 2.37
CA GLY A 97 1.83 2.61 2.03
C GLY A 97 1.61 1.73 3.27
N GLY A 98 2.36 1.98 4.33
CA GLY A 98 2.17 1.30 5.62
C GLY A 98 0.80 1.59 6.24
N ALA A 99 0.38 2.85 6.27
CA ALA A 99 -0.93 3.26 6.79
C ALA A 99 -2.08 2.66 5.97
N MET A 100 -1.96 2.65 4.63
CA MET A 100 -2.94 2.03 3.74
C MET A 100 -3.05 0.52 3.97
N ALA A 101 -1.93 -0.20 4.07
CA ALA A 101 -1.92 -1.64 4.32
C ALA A 101 -2.54 -1.99 5.68
N LEU A 102 -2.24 -1.20 6.72
CA LEU A 102 -2.82 -1.35 8.04
C LEU A 102 -4.34 -1.12 8.02
N ALA A 103 -4.79 0.00 7.43
CA ALA A 103 -6.20 0.34 7.32
C ALA A 103 -6.96 -0.70 6.50
N ALA A 104 -6.41 -1.14 5.36
CA ALA A 104 -7.01 -2.17 4.51
C ALA A 104 -7.19 -3.49 5.27
N ARG A 105 -6.17 -3.93 6.00
CA ARG A 105 -6.25 -5.14 6.81
C ARG A 105 -7.28 -5.05 7.92
N TRP A 106 -7.28 -3.94 8.64
CA TRP A 106 -8.23 -3.75 9.75
C TRP A 106 -9.67 -3.68 9.26
N LEU A 107 -9.94 -2.88 8.23
CA LEU A 107 -11.29 -2.71 7.68
C LEU A 107 -11.81 -3.99 7.04
N PHE A 108 -10.99 -4.68 6.26
CA PHE A 108 -11.41 -5.85 5.51
C PHE A 108 -11.57 -7.09 6.39
N SER A 109 -10.63 -7.33 7.31
CA SER A 109 -10.61 -8.57 8.10
C SER A 109 -11.28 -8.45 9.46
N ARG A 110 -11.12 -7.32 10.17
CA ARG A 110 -11.66 -7.16 11.51
C ARG A 110 -13.03 -6.48 11.54
N ALA A 111 -13.18 -5.40 10.78
CA ALA A 111 -14.45 -4.69 10.67
C ALA A 111 -15.40 -5.33 9.67
N ASN A 112 -14.95 -6.35 8.91
CA ASN A 112 -15.74 -7.12 7.92
C ASN A 112 -16.48 -6.22 6.92
N GLN A 113 -15.83 -5.11 6.51
CA GLN A 113 -16.40 -4.15 5.59
C GLN A 113 -16.34 -4.66 4.15
N GLY A 114 -17.32 -4.28 3.34
CA GLY A 114 -17.31 -4.59 1.91
C GLY A 114 -16.14 -3.90 1.18
N PRO A 115 -15.62 -4.50 0.09
CA PRO A 115 -14.45 -3.98 -0.62
C PRO A 115 -14.58 -2.52 -1.06
N VAL A 116 -15.77 -2.06 -1.40
CA VAL A 116 -16.01 -0.65 -1.79
C VAL A 116 -15.72 0.31 -0.64
N ILE A 117 -16.25 -0.01 0.55
CA ILE A 117 -16.04 0.81 1.76
C ILE A 117 -14.56 0.76 2.15
N VAL A 118 -13.94 -0.41 2.08
CA VAL A 118 -12.51 -0.58 2.37
C VAL A 118 -11.67 0.33 1.48
N VAL A 119 -11.84 0.25 0.16
CA VAL A 119 -11.07 1.06 -0.78
C VAL A 119 -11.29 2.55 -0.55
N ALA A 120 -12.55 2.99 -0.38
CA ALA A 120 -12.86 4.39 -0.14
C ALA A 120 -12.21 4.93 1.15
N LEU A 121 -12.29 4.18 2.25
CA LEU A 121 -11.70 4.60 3.53
C LEU A 121 -10.17 4.52 3.52
N VAL A 122 -9.58 3.53 2.85
CA VAL A 122 -8.12 3.44 2.71
C VAL A 122 -7.57 4.61 1.91
N LEU A 123 -8.23 5.01 0.83
CA LEU A 123 -7.84 6.19 0.04
C LEU A 123 -8.05 7.50 0.81
N LEU A 124 -9.03 7.56 1.70
CA LEU A 124 -9.19 8.69 2.62
C LEU A 124 -8.02 8.74 3.63
N VAL A 125 -7.65 7.60 4.22
CA VAL A 125 -6.48 7.52 5.12
C VAL A 125 -5.22 7.97 4.40
N ASP A 126 -4.99 7.51 3.18
CA ASP A 126 -3.88 7.93 2.34
C ASP A 126 -3.83 9.46 2.16
N ARG A 127 -4.95 10.09 1.78
CA ARG A 127 -5.02 11.55 1.62
C ARG A 127 -4.75 12.31 2.94
N LEU A 128 -5.23 11.80 4.06
CA LEU A 128 -4.97 12.40 5.38
C LEU A 128 -3.50 12.28 5.78
N VAL A 129 -2.87 11.13 5.54
CA VAL A 129 -1.46 10.90 5.81
C VAL A 129 -0.59 11.79 4.91
N LEU A 130 -0.89 11.87 3.61
CA LEU A 130 -0.21 12.77 2.68
C LEU A 130 -0.29 14.22 3.14
N LEU A 131 -1.50 14.69 3.47
CA LEU A 131 -1.69 16.07 3.94
C LEU A 131 -0.87 16.34 5.20
N ALA A 132 -0.91 15.44 6.19
CA ALA A 132 -0.13 15.58 7.41
C ALA A 132 1.37 15.60 7.13
N ALA A 133 1.87 14.68 6.29
CA ALA A 133 3.28 14.60 5.92
C ALA A 133 3.76 15.85 5.19
N VAL A 134 2.96 16.35 4.23
CA VAL A 134 3.28 17.59 3.49
C VAL A 134 3.33 18.79 4.43
N LEU A 135 2.39 18.93 5.37
CA LEU A 135 2.41 20.01 6.36
C LEU A 135 3.67 19.97 7.23
N VAL A 136 4.07 18.77 7.70
CA VAL A 136 5.28 18.59 8.49
C VAL A 136 6.52 18.95 7.67
N VAL A 137 6.67 18.42 6.46
CA VAL A 137 7.83 18.66 5.60
C VAL A 137 7.91 20.13 5.15
N ALA A 138 6.77 20.74 4.82
CA ALA A 138 6.73 22.16 4.43
C ALA A 138 7.19 23.08 5.58
N THR A 139 6.87 22.74 6.84
CA THR A 139 7.34 23.51 8.00
C THR A 139 8.83 23.30 8.29
N TRP A 140 9.36 22.11 8.01
CA TRP A 140 10.78 21.80 8.27
C TRP A 140 11.73 22.36 7.20
N LEU A 141 11.27 22.44 5.95
CA LEU A 141 12.10 22.86 4.81
C LEU A 141 11.81 24.31 4.37
N ASP A 142 11.01 25.08 5.12
CA ASP A 142 10.57 26.45 4.78
C ASP A 142 10.01 26.57 3.34
N LEU A 143 9.38 25.51 2.84
CA LEU A 143 8.85 25.47 1.50
C LEU A 143 7.47 26.16 1.42
N PRO A 144 7.14 26.84 0.30
CA PRO A 144 5.83 27.46 0.12
C PRO A 144 4.71 26.43 0.25
N ARG A 145 3.93 26.55 1.30
CA ARG A 145 2.83 25.61 1.64
C ARG A 145 1.81 25.43 0.52
N ASN A 146 1.64 26.43 -0.33
CA ASN A 146 0.66 26.47 -1.42
C ASN A 146 1.01 25.54 -2.59
N VAL A 147 2.29 25.20 -2.77
CA VAL A 147 2.76 24.43 -3.94
C VAL A 147 2.77 22.93 -3.68
N LEU A 148 3.06 22.51 -2.45
CA LEU A 148 3.21 21.09 -2.13
C LEU A 148 1.91 20.39 -1.71
N GLY A 149 1.00 21.09 -1.02
CA GLY A 149 -0.18 20.48 -0.43
C GLY A 149 -1.32 20.25 -1.42
N LEU A 150 -1.87 21.33 -1.97
CA LEU A 150 -3.11 21.24 -2.77
C LEU A 150 -2.88 20.56 -4.13
N VAL A 151 -1.75 20.87 -4.77
CA VAL A 151 -1.40 20.31 -6.09
C VAL A 151 -1.16 18.80 -6.01
N SER A 152 -0.50 18.32 -4.96
CA SER A 152 -0.24 16.87 -4.80
C SER A 152 -1.50 16.08 -4.49
N VAL A 153 -2.41 16.63 -3.69
CA VAL A 153 -3.70 16.00 -3.35
C VAL A 153 -4.61 15.90 -4.58
N VAL A 154 -4.65 16.95 -5.41
CA VAL A 154 -5.53 17.01 -6.60
C VAL A 154 -4.99 16.16 -7.75
N ARG A 155 -3.67 16.12 -7.96
CA ARG A 155 -3.06 15.37 -9.08
C ARG A 155 -3.40 13.88 -9.05
N GLY A 156 -3.54 13.26 -7.88
CA GLY A 156 -3.91 11.85 -7.75
C GLY A 156 -5.40 11.54 -7.96
N ALA A 157 -6.25 12.54 -8.20
CA ALA A 157 -7.70 12.34 -8.32
C ALA A 157 -8.11 11.34 -9.41
N PRO A 158 -7.54 11.34 -10.63
CA PRO A 158 -7.87 10.33 -11.64
C PRO A 158 -7.56 8.91 -11.17
N GLY A 159 -6.42 8.69 -10.54
CA GLY A 159 -6.04 7.40 -9.96
C GLY A 159 -7.01 6.95 -8.87
N ILE A 160 -7.44 7.86 -7.98
CA ILE A 160 -8.42 7.58 -6.93
C ILE A 160 -9.74 7.08 -7.53
N VAL A 161 -10.27 7.76 -8.55
CA VAL A 161 -11.52 7.37 -9.22
C VAL A 161 -11.40 5.97 -9.83
N ILE A 162 -10.29 5.70 -10.54
CA ILE A 162 -10.04 4.39 -11.13
C ILE A 162 -9.93 3.31 -10.04
N MET A 163 -9.24 3.58 -8.94
CA MET A 163 -9.10 2.63 -7.84
C MET A 163 -10.45 2.32 -7.16
N ILE A 164 -11.32 3.32 -6.95
CA ILE A 164 -12.66 3.10 -6.37
C ILE A 164 -13.52 2.20 -7.26
N VAL A 165 -13.37 2.29 -8.58
CA VAL A 165 -14.15 1.49 -9.53
C VAL A 165 -13.53 0.11 -9.75
N SER A 166 -12.22 0.02 -9.92
CA SER A 166 -11.53 -1.21 -10.36
C SER A 166 -11.13 -2.14 -9.22
N LEU A 167 -10.72 -1.62 -8.05
CA LEU A 167 -10.21 -2.46 -6.97
C LEU A 167 -11.29 -3.29 -6.25
N PRO A 168 -12.49 -2.78 -5.95
CA PRO A 168 -13.48 -3.57 -5.22
C PRO A 168 -13.86 -4.89 -5.92
N PRO A 169 -14.19 -4.92 -7.22
CA PRO A 169 -14.46 -6.18 -7.91
C PRO A 169 -13.24 -7.09 -7.96
N LEU A 170 -12.04 -6.53 -8.13
CA LEU A 170 -10.79 -7.29 -8.16
C LEU A 170 -10.48 -7.95 -6.81
N ILE A 171 -10.57 -7.20 -5.71
CA ILE A 171 -10.39 -7.73 -4.34
C ILE A 171 -11.39 -8.85 -4.09
N ARG A 172 -12.67 -8.66 -4.45
CA ARG A 172 -13.72 -9.66 -4.26
C ARG A 172 -13.42 -10.93 -5.07
N ALA A 173 -13.06 -10.79 -6.34
CA ALA A 173 -12.76 -11.92 -7.22
C ALA A 173 -11.57 -12.74 -6.71
N VAL A 174 -10.47 -12.06 -6.35
CA VAL A 174 -9.26 -12.72 -5.81
C VAL A 174 -9.58 -13.36 -4.46
N HIS A 175 -10.26 -12.67 -3.56
CA HIS A 175 -10.64 -13.22 -2.26
C HIS A 175 -11.49 -14.49 -2.35
N LEU A 176 -12.47 -14.53 -3.24
CA LEU A 176 -13.30 -15.71 -3.47
C LEU A 176 -12.48 -16.88 -4.04
N ARG A 177 -11.58 -16.60 -4.97
CA ARG A 177 -10.68 -17.63 -5.51
C ARG A 177 -9.73 -18.18 -4.46
N LEU A 178 -9.18 -17.31 -3.64
CA LEU A 178 -8.29 -17.70 -2.56
C LEU A 178 -8.99 -18.57 -1.50
N ARG A 179 -10.27 -18.34 -1.23
CA ARG A 179 -11.05 -19.18 -0.31
C ARG A 179 -11.40 -20.57 -0.89
N ALA A 180 -11.45 -20.68 -2.22
CA ALA A 180 -11.75 -21.94 -2.89
C ALA A 180 -10.52 -22.84 -3.08
N MET A 181 -9.30 -22.34 -2.85
CA MET A 181 -8.08 -23.13 -2.94
C MET A 181 -7.80 -23.84 -1.62
N PRO A 182 -7.32 -25.11 -1.65
CA PRO A 182 -6.85 -25.78 -0.45
C PRO A 182 -5.67 -25.00 0.16
N GLU A 183 -5.54 -25.06 1.48
CA GLU A 183 -4.40 -24.46 2.17
C GLU A 183 -3.12 -25.18 1.74
N ILE A 184 -2.14 -24.41 1.29
CA ILE A 184 -0.80 -24.91 0.99
C ILE A 184 -0.05 -24.86 2.32
N GLU A 185 0.14 -26.03 2.95
CA GLU A 185 0.97 -26.18 4.14
C GLU A 185 2.44 -25.84 3.87
#